data_5ce74e337e5afb9286ecb043722baa93
#
_entry.id   5ce74e337e5afb9286ecb043722baa93
#
_cell.length_a   1.000
_cell.length_b   1.000
_cell.length_c   1.000
_cell.angle_alpha   90.00
_cell.angle_beta   90.00
_cell.angle_gamma   90.00
#
_symmetry.space_group_name_H-M   'P 1'
#
loop_
_entity.id
_entity.type
_entity.pdbx_description
1 polymer ?
#
loop_
_entity_poly.entity_id
_entity_poly.type
_entity_poly.pdbx_seq_one_letter_code
_entity_poly.pdbx_strand_id
1 'polypeptide(L)'
;IKNDTKNISKYIAEFINSQKNTVLAIQGPPGTGKTTVTANCIYKMASLGLKIAVSSNSHAVINNLLIKVKESCESNNFDSLVLKSDNRSKPDEDLIKKEISTIPTKKISENVEEANVIGGTVWALYDSELTEKFDVLVIDEAGQMSMANLIVMARCAKSILLVGDQQQLSQPSQANHSWGAGLSTLEYWLNEQKVVPNDLGIFLSKSWRMHPRITEIVSDLFYEGKLDGSKENEVNKIFWKNSFKSYNGKTIPNNGVHFEMVSHEGNSQESQIEIQKIKEIIEYLTNSEFQY
;
A
#
# COMPACT_ATOMS: atom_id res chain seq x y z
N ILE A 1 -4.46 -16.40 13.00
CA ILE A 1 -3.29 -16.60 12.10
C ILE A 1 -2.22 -15.65 12.61
N LYS A 2 -1.25 -16.15 13.39
CA LYS A 2 -0.12 -15.36 13.88
C LYS A 2 0.71 -14.89 12.67
N ASN A 3 1.05 -13.62 12.64
CA ASN A 3 1.81 -12.76 11.73
C ASN A 3 3.00 -13.40 10.95
N ASP A 4 2.82 -14.57 10.37
CA ASP A 4 3.75 -15.15 9.42
C ASP A 4 3.28 -14.80 8.00
N THR A 5 3.95 -13.84 7.39
CA THR A 5 3.61 -13.35 6.04
C THR A 5 3.57 -14.45 4.98
N LYS A 6 4.35 -15.53 5.15
CA LYS A 6 4.34 -16.70 4.26
C LYS A 6 3.04 -17.50 4.41
N ASN A 7 2.55 -17.67 5.63
CA ASN A 7 1.28 -18.39 5.88
C ASN A 7 0.08 -17.56 5.40
N ILE A 8 0.08 -16.24 5.60
CA ILE A 8 -0.96 -15.34 5.10
C ILE A 8 -1.05 -15.43 3.58
N SER A 9 0.07 -15.30 2.88
CA SER A 9 0.12 -15.32 1.40
C SER A 9 -0.36 -16.66 0.82
N LYS A 10 0.01 -17.76 1.46
CA LYS A 10 -0.46 -19.10 1.08
C LYS A 10 -1.96 -19.21 1.25
N TYR A 11 -2.49 -18.82 2.43
CA TYR A 11 -3.91 -18.88 2.71
C TYR A 11 -4.74 -18.07 1.70
N ILE A 12 -4.32 -16.83 1.41
CA ILE A 12 -5.00 -15.96 0.43
C ILE A 12 -5.03 -16.61 -0.96
N ALA A 13 -3.89 -17.14 -1.42
CA ALA A 13 -3.79 -17.76 -2.73
C ALA A 13 -4.67 -19.02 -2.85
N GLU A 14 -4.66 -19.86 -1.84
CA GLU A 14 -5.50 -21.07 -1.78
C GLU A 14 -6.99 -20.70 -1.70
N PHE A 15 -7.35 -19.70 -0.89
CA PHE A 15 -8.72 -19.20 -0.78
C PHE A 15 -9.24 -18.69 -2.11
N ILE A 16 -8.52 -17.77 -2.78
CA ILE A 16 -8.93 -17.22 -4.07
C ILE A 16 -9.01 -18.32 -5.15
N ASN A 17 -8.07 -19.26 -5.14
CA ASN A 17 -8.11 -20.39 -6.09
C ASN A 17 -9.31 -21.32 -5.88
N SER A 18 -9.74 -21.49 -4.63
CA SER A 18 -10.88 -22.34 -4.29
C SER A 18 -12.24 -21.64 -4.45
N GLN A 19 -12.28 -20.32 -4.24
CA GLN A 19 -13.48 -19.49 -4.34
C GLN A 19 -13.42 -18.64 -5.62
N LYS A 20 -14.26 -18.99 -6.60
CA LYS A 20 -14.39 -18.17 -7.80
C LYS A 20 -15.34 -16.99 -7.54
N ASN A 21 -15.13 -15.89 -8.29
CA ASN A 21 -15.95 -14.68 -8.23
C ASN A 21 -16.00 -14.08 -6.80
N THR A 22 -14.83 -13.94 -6.20
CA THR A 22 -14.71 -13.41 -4.83
C THR A 22 -13.97 -12.07 -4.81
N VAL A 23 -14.28 -11.25 -3.79
CA VAL A 23 -13.52 -10.04 -3.45
C VAL A 23 -12.95 -10.23 -2.05
N LEU A 24 -11.65 -10.03 -1.90
CA LEU A 24 -10.95 -10.12 -0.62
C LEU A 24 -10.14 -8.84 -0.39
N ALA A 25 -10.14 -8.33 0.85
CA ALA A 25 -9.34 -7.18 1.22
C ALA A 25 -8.11 -7.56 2.05
N ILE A 26 -6.98 -6.90 1.82
CA ILE A 26 -5.82 -6.88 2.73
C ILE A 26 -5.66 -5.46 3.21
N GLN A 27 -6.07 -5.20 4.45
CA GLN A 27 -5.78 -3.92 5.08
C GLN A 27 -4.42 -3.98 5.75
N GLY A 28 -3.54 -3.08 5.36
CA GLY A 28 -2.21 -2.99 5.94
C GLY A 28 -1.88 -1.55 6.35
N PRO A 29 -1.91 -1.23 7.64
CA PRO A 29 -1.42 0.03 8.17
C PRO A 29 0.01 0.38 7.74
N PRO A 30 0.48 1.61 7.99
CA PRO A 30 1.84 2.01 7.62
C PRO A 30 2.91 1.09 8.20
N GLY A 31 3.84 0.64 7.35
CA GLY A 31 4.97 -0.19 7.78
C GLY A 31 4.65 -1.65 8.05
N THR A 32 3.47 -2.15 7.71
CA THR A 32 3.11 -3.58 7.93
C THR A 32 3.62 -4.54 6.85
N GLY A 33 4.30 -4.03 5.82
CA GLY A 33 4.85 -4.84 4.74
C GLY A 33 3.83 -5.22 3.67
N LYS A 34 2.79 -4.41 3.43
CA LYS A 34 1.78 -4.62 2.38
C LYS A 34 2.36 -5.12 1.08
N THR A 35 3.29 -4.38 0.48
CA THR A 35 3.87 -4.71 -0.83
C THR A 35 4.55 -6.08 -0.83
N THR A 36 5.23 -6.45 0.25
CA THR A 36 5.87 -7.78 0.39
C THR A 36 4.83 -8.89 0.49
N VAL A 37 3.79 -8.69 1.29
CA VAL A 37 2.68 -9.67 1.42
C VAL A 37 1.97 -9.82 0.07
N THR A 38 1.67 -8.71 -0.60
CA THR A 38 1.01 -8.70 -1.92
C THR A 38 1.85 -9.42 -2.98
N ALA A 39 3.15 -9.13 -3.05
CA ALA A 39 4.05 -9.81 -3.99
C ALA A 39 4.10 -11.33 -3.74
N ASN A 40 4.15 -11.75 -2.48
CA ASN A 40 4.10 -13.15 -2.10
C ASN A 40 2.74 -13.81 -2.44
N CYS A 41 1.62 -13.09 -2.28
CA CYS A 41 0.30 -13.57 -2.71
C CYS A 41 0.27 -13.78 -4.22
N ILE A 42 0.74 -12.79 -5.00
CA ILE A 42 0.79 -12.85 -6.46
C ILE A 42 1.68 -14.03 -6.91
N TYR A 43 2.88 -14.16 -6.35
CA TYR A 43 3.74 -15.31 -6.62
C TYR A 43 3.02 -16.63 -6.36
N LYS A 44 2.37 -16.79 -5.20
CA LYS A 44 1.66 -18.02 -4.84
C LYS A 44 0.51 -18.31 -5.80
N MET A 45 -0.29 -17.30 -6.15
CA MET A 45 -1.38 -17.44 -7.13
C MET A 45 -0.84 -17.83 -8.51
N ALA A 46 0.24 -17.18 -8.98
CA ALA A 46 0.91 -17.53 -10.22
C ALA A 46 1.44 -18.97 -10.24
N SER A 47 2.01 -19.43 -9.11
CA SER A 47 2.50 -20.80 -8.97
C SER A 47 1.38 -21.86 -8.97
N LEU A 48 0.13 -21.46 -8.73
CA LEU A 48 -1.08 -22.29 -8.90
C LEU A 48 -1.65 -22.23 -10.32
N GLY A 49 -0.99 -21.50 -11.23
CA GLY A 49 -1.39 -21.37 -12.64
C GLY A 49 -2.42 -20.26 -12.90
N LEU A 50 -2.72 -19.42 -11.92
CA LEU A 50 -3.67 -18.31 -12.10
C LEU A 50 -3.04 -17.18 -12.92
N LYS A 51 -3.84 -16.54 -13.78
CA LYS A 51 -3.50 -15.36 -14.57
C LYS A 51 -3.86 -14.09 -13.78
N ILE A 52 -2.88 -13.21 -13.58
CA ILE A 52 -3.03 -12.11 -12.64
C ILE A 52 -2.84 -10.77 -13.33
N ALA A 53 -3.85 -9.89 -13.20
CA ALA A 53 -3.72 -8.48 -13.51
C ALA A 53 -3.33 -7.70 -12.24
N VAL A 54 -2.44 -6.73 -12.37
CA VAL A 54 -2.03 -5.84 -11.27
C VAL A 54 -2.30 -4.40 -11.67
N SER A 55 -2.97 -3.63 -10.81
CA SER A 55 -3.21 -2.21 -11.03
C SER A 55 -3.00 -1.37 -9.78
N SER A 56 -2.79 -0.08 -9.99
CA SER A 56 -2.72 0.96 -8.97
C SER A 56 -2.90 2.33 -9.63
N ASN A 57 -2.97 3.39 -8.82
CA ASN A 57 -3.13 4.78 -9.29
C ASN A 57 -1.92 5.34 -10.05
N SER A 58 -0.74 4.76 -9.91
CA SER A 58 0.46 5.26 -10.58
C SER A 58 1.33 4.18 -11.19
N HIS A 59 2.01 4.52 -12.28
CA HIS A 59 3.00 3.64 -12.88
C HIS A 59 4.12 3.25 -11.90
N ALA A 60 4.56 4.18 -11.04
CA ALA A 60 5.62 3.93 -10.08
C ALA A 60 5.24 2.84 -9.05
N VAL A 61 4.01 2.89 -8.53
CA VAL A 61 3.51 1.87 -7.59
C VAL A 61 3.39 0.51 -8.27
N ILE A 62 2.84 0.47 -9.50
CA ILE A 62 2.74 -0.77 -10.28
C ILE A 62 4.13 -1.35 -10.53
N ASN A 63 5.09 -0.54 -11.00
CA ASN A 63 6.45 -0.99 -11.28
C ASN A 63 7.13 -1.56 -10.03
N ASN A 64 7.03 -0.87 -8.89
CA ASN A 64 7.58 -1.33 -7.62
C ASN A 64 6.97 -2.68 -7.19
N LEU A 65 5.66 -2.86 -7.33
CA LEU A 65 5.02 -4.13 -7.01
C LEU A 65 5.47 -5.25 -7.97
N LEU A 66 5.53 -5.00 -9.29
CA LEU A 66 5.99 -6.00 -10.26
C LEU A 66 7.44 -6.44 -9.99
N ILE A 67 8.33 -5.50 -9.65
CA ILE A 67 9.71 -5.79 -9.23
C ILE A 67 9.70 -6.73 -8.01
N LYS A 68 8.89 -6.42 -6.99
CA LYS A 68 8.77 -7.27 -5.80
C LYS A 68 8.17 -8.64 -6.10
N VAL A 69 7.25 -8.73 -7.05
CA VAL A 69 6.72 -10.02 -7.54
C VAL A 69 7.83 -10.84 -8.19
N LYS A 70 8.62 -10.24 -9.09
CA LYS A 70 9.74 -10.92 -9.74
C LYS A 70 10.76 -11.42 -8.72
N GLU A 71 11.16 -10.58 -7.76
CA GLU A 71 12.03 -10.96 -6.64
C GLU A 71 11.47 -12.13 -5.81
N SER A 72 10.15 -12.14 -5.58
CA SER A 72 9.49 -13.22 -4.86
C SER A 72 9.49 -14.53 -5.66
N CYS A 73 9.30 -14.46 -6.97
CA CYS A 73 9.38 -15.61 -7.87
C CYS A 73 10.81 -16.18 -7.90
N GLU A 74 11.82 -15.34 -8.11
CA GLU A 74 13.25 -15.71 -8.13
C GLU A 74 13.66 -16.39 -6.83
N SER A 75 13.28 -15.82 -5.66
CA SER A 75 13.61 -16.36 -4.34
C SER A 75 12.99 -17.73 -4.06
N ASN A 76 11.96 -18.10 -4.82
CA ASN A 76 11.29 -19.40 -4.71
C ASN A 76 11.55 -20.32 -5.94
N ASN A 77 12.52 -20.00 -6.79
CA ASN A 77 12.88 -20.74 -8.01
C ASN A 77 11.66 -20.97 -8.94
N PHE A 78 10.76 -19.98 -9.02
CA PHE A 78 9.61 -20.03 -9.92
C PHE A 78 9.89 -19.18 -11.17
N ASP A 79 10.00 -19.83 -12.32
CA ASP A 79 10.13 -19.12 -13.59
C ASP A 79 8.81 -18.46 -13.95
N SER A 80 8.82 -17.13 -14.07
CA SER A 80 7.62 -16.34 -14.29
C SER A 80 7.80 -15.29 -15.37
N LEU A 81 6.85 -15.23 -16.28
CA LEU A 81 6.72 -14.12 -17.23
C LEU A 81 5.89 -13.00 -16.60
N VAL A 82 6.57 -11.93 -16.21
CA VAL A 82 5.97 -10.72 -15.67
C VAL A 82 6.08 -9.61 -16.71
N LEU A 83 4.95 -9.02 -17.07
CA LEU A 83 4.89 -7.98 -18.09
C LEU A 83 4.31 -6.68 -17.49
N LYS A 84 4.73 -5.54 -18.06
CA LYS A 84 4.18 -4.23 -17.76
C LYS A 84 3.54 -3.64 -19.01
N SER A 85 2.26 -3.28 -18.93
CA SER A 85 1.61 -2.52 -19.99
C SER A 85 1.94 -1.04 -19.87
N ASP A 86 2.55 -0.49 -20.90
CA ASP A 86 2.93 0.92 -20.97
C ASP A 86 3.08 1.36 -22.41
N ASN A 87 2.51 2.51 -22.75
CA ASN A 87 2.63 3.12 -24.08
C ASN A 87 3.71 4.21 -24.16
N ARG A 88 4.44 4.46 -23.06
CA ARG A 88 5.53 5.44 -23.03
C ARG A 88 6.72 4.95 -23.86
N SER A 89 7.40 5.90 -24.51
CA SER A 89 8.52 5.58 -25.42
C SER A 89 9.79 5.12 -24.71
N LYS A 90 9.94 5.42 -23.41
CA LYS A 90 11.09 5.00 -22.61
C LYS A 90 10.63 4.06 -21.51
N PRO A 91 11.05 2.79 -21.54
CA PRO A 91 10.79 1.86 -20.44
C PRO A 91 11.57 2.31 -19.19
N ASP A 92 11.06 1.91 -18.03
CA ASP A 92 11.68 2.14 -16.74
C ASP A 92 12.94 1.25 -16.61
N GLU A 93 14.08 1.87 -16.25
CA GLU A 93 15.36 1.17 -16.15
C GLU A 93 15.34 0.05 -15.10
N ASP A 94 14.59 0.23 -14.01
CA ASP A 94 14.51 -0.77 -12.94
C ASP A 94 13.69 -1.99 -13.37
N LEU A 95 12.70 -1.83 -14.25
CA LEU A 95 12.01 -2.95 -14.89
C LEU A 95 12.94 -3.74 -15.79
N ILE A 96 13.78 -3.04 -16.59
CA ILE A 96 14.76 -3.69 -17.47
C ILE A 96 15.75 -4.53 -16.68
N LYS A 97 16.30 -3.98 -15.57
CA LYS A 97 17.23 -4.69 -14.68
C LYS A 97 16.64 -5.98 -14.09
N LYS A 98 15.31 -6.04 -13.98
CA LYS A 98 14.55 -7.19 -13.44
C LYS A 98 13.93 -8.05 -14.54
N GLU A 99 14.33 -7.87 -15.78
CA GLU A 99 13.81 -8.64 -16.94
C GLU A 99 12.28 -8.58 -17.07
N ILE A 100 11.67 -7.46 -16.66
CA ILE A 100 10.25 -7.20 -16.82
C ILE A 100 10.05 -6.46 -18.14
N SER A 101 9.51 -7.16 -19.14
CA SER A 101 9.27 -6.58 -20.45
C SER A 101 8.07 -5.64 -20.45
N THR A 102 8.18 -4.57 -21.23
CA THR A 102 7.09 -3.61 -21.43
C THR A 102 6.38 -3.90 -22.75
N ILE A 103 5.05 -3.98 -22.71
CA ILE A 103 4.20 -4.21 -23.88
C ILE A 103 3.22 -3.05 -24.09
N PRO A 104 2.86 -2.70 -25.34
CA PRO A 104 1.79 -1.75 -25.61
C PRO A 104 0.45 -2.25 -25.06
N THR A 105 -0.40 -1.33 -24.63
CA THR A 105 -1.72 -1.65 -24.04
C THR A 105 -2.56 -2.55 -24.98
N LYS A 106 -2.56 -2.28 -26.27
CA LYS A 106 -3.29 -3.08 -27.28
C LYS A 106 -2.83 -4.54 -27.41
N LYS A 107 -1.68 -4.88 -26.85
CA LYS A 107 -1.13 -6.25 -26.89
C LYS A 107 -1.37 -7.05 -25.62
N ILE A 108 -2.11 -6.52 -24.65
CA ILE A 108 -2.37 -7.25 -23.40
C ILE A 108 -3.12 -8.56 -23.71
N SER A 109 -4.22 -8.49 -24.50
CA SER A 109 -5.06 -9.64 -24.81
C SER A 109 -4.29 -10.80 -25.48
N GLU A 110 -3.28 -10.49 -26.30
CA GLU A 110 -2.43 -11.46 -26.99
C GLU A 110 -1.45 -12.15 -26.01
N ASN A 111 -1.08 -11.49 -24.93
CA ASN A 111 -0.03 -11.95 -24.00
C ASN A 111 -0.59 -12.60 -22.72
N VAL A 112 -1.90 -12.56 -22.44
CA VAL A 112 -2.49 -13.10 -21.20
C VAL A 112 -2.22 -14.60 -21.05
N GLU A 113 -2.28 -15.37 -22.12
CA GLU A 113 -2.11 -16.82 -22.06
C GLU A 113 -0.67 -17.22 -21.69
N GLU A 114 0.32 -16.46 -22.11
CA GLU A 114 1.74 -16.75 -21.83
C GLU A 114 2.19 -16.15 -20.50
N ALA A 115 1.75 -14.91 -20.20
CA ALA A 115 2.17 -14.22 -18.99
C ALA A 115 1.52 -14.81 -17.72
N ASN A 116 2.28 -14.82 -16.64
CA ASN A 116 1.75 -15.11 -15.30
C ASN A 116 1.13 -13.86 -14.67
N VAL A 117 1.79 -12.70 -14.87
CA VAL A 117 1.38 -11.43 -14.28
C VAL A 117 1.51 -10.30 -15.31
N ILE A 118 0.46 -9.50 -15.46
CA ILE A 118 0.49 -8.28 -16.28
C ILE A 118 0.09 -7.09 -15.42
N GLY A 119 0.99 -6.10 -15.30
CA GLY A 119 0.71 -4.84 -14.62
C GLY A 119 0.24 -3.77 -15.61
N GLY A 120 -0.80 -3.04 -15.26
CA GLY A 120 -1.35 -1.96 -16.07
C GLY A 120 -2.12 -0.93 -15.24
N THR A 121 -2.23 0.30 -15.75
CA THR A 121 -3.14 1.30 -15.18
C THR A 121 -4.59 0.96 -15.50
N VAL A 122 -5.54 1.70 -14.91
CA VAL A 122 -6.97 1.60 -15.24
C VAL A 122 -7.19 1.63 -16.75
N TRP A 123 -6.55 2.57 -17.43
CA TRP A 123 -6.66 2.76 -18.88
C TRP A 123 -6.10 1.60 -19.71
N ALA A 124 -5.28 0.77 -19.12
CA ALA A 124 -4.75 -0.42 -19.78
C ALA A 124 -5.67 -1.65 -19.61
N LEU A 125 -6.41 -1.71 -18.50
CA LEU A 125 -7.19 -2.90 -18.11
C LEU A 125 -8.71 -2.76 -18.34
N TYR A 126 -9.20 -1.61 -18.84
CA TYR A 126 -10.64 -1.42 -19.08
C TYR A 126 -11.15 -2.01 -20.41
N ASP A 127 -10.26 -2.45 -21.28
CA ASP A 127 -10.61 -2.93 -22.62
C ASP A 127 -11.58 -4.12 -22.56
N SER A 128 -12.59 -4.09 -23.41
CA SER A 128 -13.59 -5.16 -23.52
C SER A 128 -13.01 -6.51 -23.96
N GLU A 129 -11.90 -6.50 -24.72
CA GLU A 129 -11.17 -7.71 -25.12
C GLU A 129 -10.58 -8.46 -23.94
N LEU A 130 -10.39 -7.79 -22.80
CA LEU A 130 -9.85 -8.38 -21.57
C LEU A 130 -10.93 -9.00 -20.67
N THR A 131 -12.21 -8.96 -21.04
CA THR A 131 -13.30 -9.47 -20.20
C THR A 131 -13.03 -10.91 -19.76
N GLU A 132 -12.94 -11.11 -18.43
CA GLU A 132 -12.64 -12.39 -17.74
C GLU A 132 -11.37 -13.13 -18.21
N LYS A 133 -10.44 -12.40 -18.83
CA LYS A 133 -9.16 -12.98 -19.26
C LYS A 133 -8.21 -13.30 -18.12
N PHE A 134 -8.33 -12.58 -17.02
CA PHE A 134 -7.55 -12.84 -15.81
C PHE A 134 -8.37 -13.62 -14.78
N ASP A 135 -7.71 -14.41 -13.97
CA ASP A 135 -8.36 -15.06 -12.83
C ASP A 135 -8.49 -14.11 -11.64
N VAL A 136 -7.48 -13.24 -11.46
CA VAL A 136 -7.43 -12.29 -10.33
C VAL A 136 -6.97 -10.91 -10.79
N LEU A 137 -7.69 -9.87 -10.36
CA LEU A 137 -7.26 -8.48 -10.42
C LEU A 137 -6.78 -8.05 -9.03
N VAL A 138 -5.51 -7.71 -8.92
CA VAL A 138 -4.90 -7.17 -7.70
C VAL A 138 -4.82 -5.65 -7.80
N ILE A 139 -5.44 -4.94 -6.86
CA ILE A 139 -5.38 -3.49 -6.75
C ILE A 139 -4.49 -3.13 -5.57
N ASP A 140 -3.31 -2.57 -5.84
CA ASP A 140 -2.45 -2.01 -4.79
C ASP A 140 -2.79 -0.55 -4.55
N GLU A 141 -2.64 -0.11 -3.30
CA GLU A 141 -3.11 1.21 -2.80
C GLU A 141 -4.61 1.44 -3.05
N ALA A 142 -5.43 0.40 -2.79
CA ALA A 142 -6.88 0.43 -2.99
C ALA A 142 -7.62 1.49 -2.15
N GLY A 143 -7.01 1.98 -1.06
CA GLY A 143 -7.49 3.15 -0.31
C GLY A 143 -7.38 4.47 -1.08
N GLN A 144 -6.64 4.49 -2.20
CA GLN A 144 -6.52 5.64 -3.09
C GLN A 144 -7.18 5.43 -4.46
N MET A 145 -7.70 4.25 -4.75
CA MET A 145 -8.37 3.93 -6.00
C MET A 145 -9.88 4.21 -5.88
N SER A 146 -10.43 5.04 -6.75
CA SER A 146 -11.87 5.31 -6.73
C SER A 146 -12.68 4.08 -7.13
N MET A 147 -13.88 3.97 -6.56
CA MET A 147 -14.83 2.88 -6.90
C MET A 147 -15.19 2.87 -8.38
N ALA A 148 -15.30 4.05 -9.00
CA ALA A 148 -15.56 4.16 -10.45
C ALA A 148 -14.45 3.50 -11.28
N ASN A 149 -13.19 3.73 -10.93
CA ASN A 149 -12.05 3.11 -11.60
C ASN A 149 -12.03 1.59 -11.41
N LEU A 150 -12.35 1.10 -10.22
CA LEU A 150 -12.45 -0.35 -9.98
C LEU A 150 -13.52 -0.99 -10.86
N ILE A 151 -14.73 -0.42 -10.90
CA ILE A 151 -15.86 -0.99 -11.68
C ILE A 151 -15.47 -1.14 -13.16
N VAL A 152 -14.77 -0.14 -13.71
CA VAL A 152 -14.34 -0.17 -15.12
C VAL A 152 -13.35 -1.30 -15.36
N MET A 153 -12.40 -1.55 -14.46
CA MET A 153 -11.39 -2.61 -14.59
C MET A 153 -11.91 -4.00 -14.18
N ALA A 154 -12.87 -4.06 -13.26
CA ALA A 154 -13.31 -5.32 -12.63
C ALA A 154 -13.73 -6.39 -13.63
N ARG A 155 -14.20 -5.98 -14.82
CA ARG A 155 -14.57 -6.90 -15.90
C ARG A 155 -13.43 -7.74 -16.44
N CYS A 156 -12.17 -7.32 -16.24
CA CYS A 156 -11.02 -8.06 -16.79
C CYS A 156 -10.73 -9.35 -16.03
N ALA A 157 -11.25 -9.52 -14.79
CA ALA A 157 -10.92 -10.67 -13.95
C ALA A 157 -12.15 -11.27 -13.26
N LYS A 158 -12.04 -12.53 -12.84
CA LYS A 158 -13.08 -13.26 -12.12
C LYS A 158 -13.11 -12.92 -10.63
N SER A 159 -11.95 -12.68 -10.02
CA SER A 159 -11.82 -12.36 -8.59
C SER A 159 -10.98 -11.11 -8.38
N ILE A 160 -11.14 -10.45 -7.24
CA ILE A 160 -10.45 -9.19 -6.95
C ILE A 160 -9.77 -9.28 -5.58
N LEU A 161 -8.51 -8.87 -5.52
CA LEU A 161 -7.76 -8.68 -4.29
C LEU A 161 -7.48 -7.18 -4.11
N LEU A 162 -8.12 -6.57 -3.11
CA LEU A 162 -7.93 -5.18 -2.73
C LEU A 162 -6.85 -5.08 -1.66
N VAL A 163 -5.79 -4.35 -1.92
CA VAL A 163 -4.70 -4.15 -0.95
C VAL A 163 -4.51 -2.67 -0.70
N GLY A 164 -4.52 -2.27 0.56
CA GLY A 164 -4.37 -0.85 0.89
C GLY A 164 -4.67 -0.56 2.34
N ASP A 165 -5.06 0.67 2.60
CA ASP A 165 -5.46 1.13 3.92
C ASP A 165 -6.39 2.34 3.77
N GLN A 166 -7.64 2.21 4.18
CA GLN A 166 -8.64 3.29 4.10
C GLN A 166 -8.45 4.36 5.18
N GLN A 167 -7.62 4.10 6.20
CA GLN A 167 -7.28 5.09 7.23
C GLN A 167 -6.12 6.02 6.80
N GLN A 168 -5.49 5.76 5.64
CA GLN A 168 -4.53 6.66 5.03
C GLN A 168 -5.24 7.68 4.15
N LEU A 169 -4.48 8.71 3.71
CA LEU A 169 -5.03 9.76 2.85
C LEU A 169 -5.66 9.16 1.59
N SER A 170 -6.92 9.48 1.37
CA SER A 170 -7.63 9.15 0.14
C SER A 170 -7.14 10.03 -1.02
N GLN A 171 -7.42 9.62 -2.25
CA GLN A 171 -7.14 10.44 -3.42
C GLN A 171 -7.98 11.73 -3.37
N PRO A 172 -7.38 12.94 -3.57
CA PRO A 172 -8.14 14.16 -3.64
C PRO A 172 -9.17 14.12 -4.76
N SER A 173 -10.43 14.36 -4.43
CA SER A 173 -11.50 14.49 -5.41
C SER A 173 -11.77 15.98 -5.68
N GLN A 174 -11.84 16.37 -6.96
CA GLN A 174 -12.15 17.74 -7.37
C GLN A 174 -13.67 18.02 -7.42
N ALA A 175 -14.50 16.98 -7.29
CA ALA A 175 -15.96 17.10 -7.36
C ALA A 175 -16.64 16.08 -6.44
N ASN A 176 -17.84 16.39 -6.01
CA ASN A 176 -18.69 15.44 -5.31
C ASN A 176 -19.31 14.48 -6.33
N HIS A 177 -19.13 13.19 -6.09
CA HIS A 177 -19.71 12.13 -6.90
C HIS A 177 -20.93 11.53 -6.20
N SER A 178 -22.01 11.34 -6.96
CA SER A 178 -23.21 10.67 -6.47
C SER A 178 -22.96 9.17 -6.22
N TRP A 179 -23.76 8.57 -5.35
CA TRP A 179 -23.82 7.11 -5.15
C TRP A 179 -22.52 6.46 -4.64
N GLY A 180 -21.68 7.23 -3.95
CA GLY A 180 -20.42 6.72 -3.41
C GLY A 180 -19.32 6.45 -4.46
N ALA A 181 -19.49 6.89 -5.70
CA ALA A 181 -18.51 6.68 -6.77
C ALA A 181 -17.18 7.41 -6.54
N GLY A 182 -17.18 8.42 -5.67
CA GLY A 182 -15.98 9.14 -5.24
C GLY A 182 -15.25 8.51 -4.05
N LEU A 183 -15.85 7.55 -3.36
CA LEU A 183 -15.20 6.80 -2.31
C LEU A 183 -14.06 5.95 -2.87
N SER A 184 -13.05 5.70 -2.06
CA SER A 184 -12.06 4.69 -2.40
C SER A 184 -12.67 3.28 -2.40
N THR A 185 -12.04 2.37 -3.09
CA THR A 185 -12.52 0.97 -3.18
C THR A 185 -12.59 0.30 -1.82
N LEU A 186 -11.64 0.60 -0.93
CA LEU A 186 -11.65 0.06 0.43
C LEU A 186 -12.69 0.72 1.32
N GLU A 187 -12.87 2.06 1.27
CA GLU A 187 -13.94 2.75 2.00
C GLU A 187 -15.31 2.19 1.62
N TYR A 188 -15.56 2.03 0.31
CA TYR A 188 -16.82 1.46 -0.17
C TYR A 188 -17.02 0.00 0.29
N TRP A 189 -15.96 -0.83 0.17
CA TRP A 189 -16.02 -2.25 0.52
C TRP A 189 -16.18 -2.48 2.02
N LEU A 190 -15.50 -1.69 2.85
CA LEU A 190 -15.48 -1.85 4.30
C LEU A 190 -16.60 -1.08 5.02
N ASN A 191 -17.35 -0.23 4.33
CA ASN A 191 -18.55 0.45 4.84
C ASN A 191 -18.35 1.02 6.27
N GLU A 192 -17.47 2.02 6.40
CA GLU A 192 -17.15 2.73 7.66
C GLU A 192 -16.39 1.92 8.72
N GLN A 193 -16.09 0.65 8.47
CA GLN A 193 -15.26 -0.14 9.39
C GLN A 193 -13.82 0.39 9.42
N LYS A 194 -13.31 0.67 10.61
CA LYS A 194 -11.91 1.09 10.79
C LYS A 194 -10.93 -0.04 10.51
N VAL A 195 -11.30 -1.25 10.87
CA VAL A 195 -10.50 -2.47 10.68
C VAL A 195 -11.30 -3.48 9.88
N VAL A 196 -10.67 -4.08 8.87
CA VAL A 196 -11.31 -5.08 8.03
C VAL A 196 -11.84 -6.25 8.86
N PRO A 197 -13.13 -6.60 8.75
CA PRO A 197 -13.71 -7.78 9.39
C PRO A 197 -13.13 -9.09 8.79
N ASN A 198 -13.10 -10.14 9.58
CA ASN A 198 -12.49 -11.43 9.18
C ASN A 198 -13.19 -12.11 8.00
N ASP A 199 -14.45 -11.80 7.74
CA ASP A 199 -15.27 -12.30 6.63
C ASP A 199 -15.05 -11.53 5.33
N LEU A 200 -14.51 -10.31 5.40
CA LEU A 200 -14.21 -9.46 4.25
C LEU A 200 -12.74 -9.42 3.86
N GLY A 201 -11.85 -9.82 4.77
CA GLY A 201 -10.43 -9.70 4.49
C GLY A 201 -9.48 -10.02 5.64
N ILE A 202 -8.26 -9.55 5.50
CA ILE A 202 -7.17 -9.77 6.45
C ILE A 202 -6.58 -8.43 6.88
N PHE A 203 -6.41 -8.24 8.19
CA PHE A 203 -5.71 -7.13 8.79
C PHE A 203 -4.25 -7.49 9.09
N LEU A 204 -3.32 -6.71 8.58
CA LEU A 204 -1.89 -6.87 8.90
C LEU A 204 -1.60 -6.12 10.20
N SER A 205 -1.54 -6.83 11.29
CA SER A 205 -1.53 -6.26 12.64
C SER A 205 -0.15 -5.85 13.16
N LYS A 206 0.95 -6.00 12.40
CA LYS A 206 2.30 -5.70 12.88
C LYS A 206 3.01 -4.67 12.02
N SER A 207 3.33 -3.51 12.59
CA SER A 207 4.18 -2.49 11.97
C SER A 207 5.66 -2.76 12.24
N TRP A 208 6.45 -2.77 11.16
CA TRP A 208 7.91 -2.95 11.16
C TRP A 208 8.65 -1.61 10.98
N ARG A 209 7.93 -0.51 10.94
CA ARG A 209 8.48 0.82 10.65
C ARG A 209 8.51 1.71 11.88
N MET A 210 7.39 1.78 12.60
CA MET A 210 7.20 2.75 13.67
C MET A 210 7.70 2.21 15.00
N HIS A 211 8.23 3.12 15.85
CA HIS A 211 8.50 2.81 17.25
C HIS A 211 7.21 2.36 17.96
N PRO A 212 7.23 1.35 18.86
CA PRO A 212 6.02 0.83 19.52
C PRO A 212 5.14 1.89 20.18
N ARG A 213 5.72 2.89 20.83
CA ARG A 213 4.94 4.01 21.44
C ARG A 213 4.19 4.88 20.42
N ILE A 214 4.74 5.04 19.20
CA ILE A 214 4.04 5.74 18.11
C ILE A 214 2.95 4.84 17.56
N THR A 215 3.26 3.56 17.40
CA THR A 215 2.28 2.56 16.91
C THR A 215 1.09 2.45 17.84
N GLU A 216 1.28 2.46 19.16
CA GLU A 216 0.21 2.43 20.17
C GLU A 216 -0.80 3.58 19.96
N ILE A 217 -0.31 4.82 19.85
CA ILE A 217 -1.15 5.99 19.61
C ILE A 217 -1.93 5.87 18.28
N VAL A 218 -1.25 5.47 17.22
CA VAL A 218 -1.85 5.28 15.89
C VAL A 218 -2.87 4.14 15.93
N SER A 219 -2.57 3.06 16.65
CA SER A 219 -3.43 1.89 16.83
C SER A 219 -4.75 2.26 17.49
N ASP A 220 -4.70 3.00 18.62
CA ASP A 220 -5.88 3.40 19.35
C ASP A 220 -6.76 4.37 18.57
N LEU A 221 -6.15 5.33 17.87
CA LEU A 221 -6.90 6.34 17.13
C LEU A 221 -7.58 5.78 15.85
N PHE A 222 -6.89 4.90 15.12
CA PHE A 222 -7.27 4.53 13.75
C PHE A 222 -7.58 3.04 13.55
N TYR A 223 -7.07 2.14 14.43
CA TYR A 223 -7.15 0.69 14.20
C TYR A 223 -7.70 -0.10 15.40
N GLU A 224 -8.50 0.56 16.26
CA GLU A 224 -9.19 -0.11 17.38
C GLU A 224 -8.25 -0.87 18.33
N GLY A 225 -7.02 -0.39 18.51
CA GLY A 225 -6.00 -1.07 19.31
C GLY A 225 -5.44 -2.36 18.71
N LYS A 226 -5.71 -2.64 17.42
CA LYS A 226 -5.33 -3.92 16.78
C LYS A 226 -3.96 -3.91 16.08
N LEU A 227 -3.28 -2.73 16.01
CA LEU A 227 -1.98 -2.61 15.38
C LEU A 227 -0.86 -2.62 16.43
N ASP A 228 0.08 -3.54 16.29
CA ASP A 228 1.24 -3.67 17.18
C ASP A 228 2.54 -3.16 16.51
N GLY A 229 3.40 -2.50 17.26
CA GLY A 229 4.76 -2.16 16.83
C GLY A 229 5.74 -3.32 17.01
N SER A 230 6.69 -3.49 16.07
CA SER A 230 7.77 -4.45 16.27
C SER A 230 8.67 -4.01 17.42
N LYS A 231 9.00 -4.93 18.32
CA LYS A 231 9.96 -4.68 19.42
C LYS A 231 11.35 -4.31 18.89
N GLU A 232 11.71 -4.77 17.71
CA GLU A 232 12.97 -4.41 17.05
C GLU A 232 13.12 -2.90 16.83
N ASN A 233 12.00 -2.17 16.73
CA ASN A 233 11.97 -0.72 16.54
C ASN A 233 12.08 0.07 17.87
N GLU A 234 12.19 -0.57 19.02
CA GLU A 234 12.43 0.12 20.31
C GLU A 234 13.77 0.85 20.35
N VAL A 235 14.71 0.48 19.47
CA VAL A 235 16.01 1.16 19.32
C VAL A 235 15.89 2.51 18.60
N ASN A 236 14.80 2.77 17.87
CA ASN A 236 14.58 4.00 17.11
C ASN A 236 14.17 5.14 18.06
N LYS A 237 15.17 5.80 18.67
CA LYS A 237 14.97 6.89 19.61
C LYS A 237 16.09 7.91 19.52
N ILE A 238 15.79 9.15 19.94
CA ILE A 238 16.79 10.20 20.08
C ILE A 238 17.60 9.97 21.36
N PHE A 239 18.92 9.95 21.24
CA PHE A 239 19.82 9.89 22.40
C PHE A 239 20.33 11.30 22.71
N TRP A 240 19.93 11.85 23.86
CA TRP A 240 20.43 13.12 24.33
C TRP A 240 21.78 12.90 25.04
N LYS A 241 22.82 13.66 24.69
CA LYS A 241 24.14 13.59 25.36
C LYS A 241 24.10 14.07 26.82
N ASN A 242 23.23 15.00 27.12
CA ASN A 242 23.02 15.51 28.47
C ASN A 242 21.57 15.29 28.92
N SER A 243 21.36 14.97 30.18
CA SER A 243 20.07 14.68 30.78
C SER A 243 19.03 15.77 30.44
N PHE A 244 17.90 15.36 29.95
CA PHE A 244 16.64 16.07 29.72
C PHE A 244 16.75 17.51 29.23
N LYS A 245 16.53 17.70 27.94
CA LYS A 245 16.31 19.04 27.38
C LYS A 245 14.82 19.33 27.28
N SER A 246 14.45 20.53 27.75
CA SER A 246 13.09 21.06 27.58
C SER A 246 13.10 22.12 26.50
N TYR A 247 12.13 22.07 25.59
CA TYR A 247 11.85 23.12 24.64
C TYR A 247 10.64 23.92 25.13
N ASN A 248 10.78 25.23 25.28
CA ASN A 248 9.74 26.10 25.87
C ASN A 248 9.16 25.56 27.21
N GLY A 249 10.02 25.04 28.07
CA GLY A 249 9.58 24.48 29.38
C GLY A 249 8.91 23.11 29.31
N LYS A 250 8.74 22.53 28.13
CA LYS A 250 8.19 21.18 27.94
C LYS A 250 9.31 20.19 27.65
N THR A 251 9.27 19.03 28.29
CA THR A 251 10.21 17.94 28.02
C THR A 251 9.91 17.32 26.66
N ILE A 252 10.91 17.29 25.76
CA ILE A 252 10.82 16.56 24.52
C ILE A 252 11.19 15.08 24.81
N PRO A 253 10.28 14.14 24.57
CA PRO A 253 10.59 12.72 24.77
C PRO A 253 11.63 12.24 23.77
N ASN A 254 12.41 11.24 24.15
CA ASN A 254 13.38 10.60 23.23
C ASN A 254 12.71 9.64 22.23
N ASN A 255 11.44 9.35 22.41
CA ASN A 255 10.59 8.60 21.49
C ASN A 255 9.11 8.99 21.71
N GLY A 256 8.25 8.68 20.74
CA GLY A 256 6.81 8.99 20.82
C GLY A 256 6.45 10.26 20.04
N VAL A 257 5.40 10.93 20.46
CA VAL A 257 4.84 12.12 19.80
C VAL A 257 4.99 13.34 20.70
N HIS A 258 5.50 14.43 20.16
CA HIS A 258 5.51 15.75 20.80
C HIS A 258 4.56 16.66 20.02
N PHE A 259 3.66 17.31 20.73
CA PHE A 259 2.68 18.24 20.18
C PHE A 259 3.02 19.68 20.56
N GLU A 260 3.18 20.53 19.54
CA GLU A 260 3.39 21.96 19.70
C GLU A 260 2.27 22.74 19.02
N MET A 261 1.55 23.54 19.81
CA MET A 261 0.43 24.32 19.30
C MET A 261 0.93 25.61 18.68
N VAL A 262 0.47 25.91 17.46
CA VAL A 262 0.73 27.16 16.74
C VAL A 262 -0.60 27.81 16.40
N SER A 263 -0.83 29.03 16.92
CA SER A 263 -2.05 29.79 16.63
C SER A 263 -1.84 30.63 15.36
N HIS A 264 -2.70 30.42 14.38
CA HIS A 264 -2.74 31.21 13.15
C HIS A 264 -4.16 31.25 12.57
N GLU A 265 -4.44 32.25 11.73
CA GLU A 265 -5.72 32.41 11.06
C GLU A 265 -5.51 32.67 9.55
N GLY A 266 -6.48 32.25 8.73
CA GLY A 266 -6.53 32.56 7.30
C GLY A 266 -5.53 31.83 6.41
N ASN A 267 -4.77 30.87 6.92
CA ASN A 267 -3.86 30.04 6.13
C ASN A 267 -4.59 28.88 5.45
N SER A 268 -4.19 28.53 4.22
CA SER A 268 -4.78 27.42 3.46
C SER A 268 -3.76 26.32 3.14
N GLN A 269 -2.76 26.61 2.32
CA GLN A 269 -1.75 25.63 1.88
C GLN A 269 -0.37 25.85 2.51
N GLU A 270 -0.10 27.07 3.02
CA GLU A 270 1.14 27.41 3.71
C GLU A 270 0.88 28.29 4.93
N SER A 271 1.75 28.21 5.92
CA SER A 271 1.73 29.05 7.12
C SER A 271 3.15 29.45 7.47
N GLN A 272 3.45 30.76 7.34
CA GLN A 272 4.78 31.29 7.69
C GLN A 272 5.08 31.12 9.18
N ILE A 273 4.05 31.16 10.02
CA ILE A 273 4.19 31.00 11.48
C ILE A 273 4.57 29.55 11.81
N GLU A 274 3.94 28.55 11.14
CA GLU A 274 4.31 27.15 11.30
C GLU A 274 5.73 26.87 10.76
N ILE A 275 6.08 27.42 9.59
CA ILE A 275 7.42 27.30 9.01
C ILE A 275 8.48 27.83 9.99
N GLN A 276 8.24 29.01 10.57
CA GLN A 276 9.16 29.60 11.53
C GLN A 276 9.27 28.72 12.80
N LYS A 277 8.15 28.18 13.29
CA LYS A 277 8.15 27.27 14.44
C LYS A 277 8.90 25.97 14.16
N ILE A 278 8.71 25.36 13.00
CA ILE A 278 9.43 24.17 12.56
C ILE A 278 10.95 24.48 12.50
N LYS A 279 11.34 25.62 11.93
CA LYS A 279 12.73 26.06 11.87
C LYS A 279 13.35 26.17 13.27
N GLU A 280 12.67 26.82 14.22
CA GLU A 280 13.12 26.95 15.61
C GLU A 280 13.32 25.59 16.27
N ILE A 281 12.40 24.64 16.06
CA ILE A 281 12.51 23.28 16.59
C ILE A 281 13.69 22.54 15.96
N ILE A 282 13.87 22.63 14.64
CA ILE A 282 15.00 22.02 13.94
C ILE A 282 16.32 22.59 14.46
N GLU A 283 16.44 23.92 14.53
CA GLU A 283 17.64 24.59 15.04
C GLU A 283 17.92 24.18 16.51
N TYR A 284 16.89 24.08 17.33
CA TYR A 284 17.02 23.58 18.71
C TYR A 284 17.52 22.13 18.73
N LEU A 285 16.96 21.23 17.90
CA LEU A 285 17.36 19.84 17.80
C LEU A 285 18.78 19.69 17.26
N THR A 286 19.15 20.43 16.18
CA THR A 286 20.46 20.33 15.55
C THR A 286 21.59 20.95 16.36
N ASN A 287 21.31 22.03 17.10
CA ASN A 287 22.25 22.66 18.04
C ASN A 287 22.31 21.92 19.38
N SER A 288 21.40 21.01 19.64
CA SER A 288 21.45 20.12 20.79
C SER A 288 22.39 18.97 20.49
N GLU A 289 23.23 18.59 21.46
CA GLU A 289 24.09 17.40 21.31
C GLU A 289 23.23 16.14 21.37
N PHE A 290 22.82 15.61 20.19
CA PHE A 290 22.13 14.31 20.09
C PHE A 290 22.89 13.39 19.11
N GLN A 291 22.68 12.08 19.27
CA GLN A 291 23.18 11.05 18.36
C GLN A 291 21.98 10.27 17.81
N TYR A 292 22.04 9.92 16.53
CA TYR A 292 21.11 9.00 15.87
C TYR A 292 21.47 7.55 16.17
#